data_0126b8155dfcf7012959b3784f202655
#
_entry.id   0126b8155dfcf7012959b3784f202655
#
_cell.length_a   1.000
_cell.length_b   1.000
_cell.length_c   1.000
_cell.angle_alpha   90.00
_cell.angle_beta   90.00
_cell.angle_gamma   90.00
#
_symmetry.space_group_name_H-M   'P 1'
#
loop_
_entity.id
_entity.type
_entity.pdbx_description
1 polymer ?
#
loop_
_entity_poly.entity_id
_entity_poly.type
_entity_poly.pdbx_seq_one_letter_code
_entity_poly.pdbx_strand_id
1 'polypeptide(L)'
;SVALGIGSAFALQATSNRYAVVTIVAIMLVTWLLLLLLPRLSRLGLVPGGVSATSAYARSILVIAAYWCLAGMSFALFVMALPALHISVSPVIAGGIYLFSWGVGYLAIFAPQGLGVAEAVSGMLLGGQVDLGSLIVVLLGFRLLMAVADIATWLIYSLVFRKARP
;
A
#
# COMPACT_ATOMS: atom_id res chain seq x y z
N SER A 1 0.75 -4.82 6.34
CA SER A 1 1.78 -5.85 6.08
C SER A 1 1.71 -6.42 4.65
N VAL A 2 0.53 -6.80 4.12
CA VAL A 2 0.41 -7.33 2.74
C VAL A 2 0.91 -6.33 1.70
N ALA A 3 0.55 -5.05 1.81
CA ALA A 3 1.02 -4.00 0.92
C ALA A 3 2.56 -3.90 0.90
N LEU A 4 3.21 -4.00 2.06
CA LEU A 4 4.67 -4.02 2.17
C LEU A 4 5.28 -5.24 1.47
N GLY A 5 4.67 -6.43 1.64
CA GLY A 5 5.16 -7.64 1.00
C GLY A 5 5.09 -7.59 -0.52
N ILE A 6 4.00 -7.10 -1.08
CA ILE A 6 3.82 -6.96 -2.53
C ILE A 6 4.70 -5.81 -3.05
N GLY A 7 4.63 -4.64 -2.42
CA GLY A 7 5.35 -3.44 -2.87
C GLY A 7 6.86 -3.58 -2.80
N SER A 8 7.41 -4.34 -1.83
CA SER A 8 8.86 -4.52 -1.70
C SER A 8 9.50 -5.20 -2.90
N ALA A 9 8.81 -6.15 -3.55
CA ALA A 9 9.31 -6.80 -4.75
C ALA A 9 9.53 -5.80 -5.91
N PHE A 10 8.65 -4.80 -6.02
CA PHE A 10 8.77 -3.74 -7.02
C PHE A 10 9.76 -2.65 -6.62
N ALA A 11 9.82 -2.32 -5.33
CA ALA A 11 10.79 -1.36 -4.81
C ALA A 11 12.23 -1.83 -5.03
N LEU A 12 12.50 -3.15 -4.99
CA LEU A 12 13.80 -3.73 -5.30
C LEU A 12 14.22 -3.49 -6.75
N GLN A 13 13.27 -3.44 -7.69
CA GLN A 13 13.57 -3.18 -9.11
C GLN A 13 13.89 -1.70 -9.37
N ALA A 14 13.40 -0.81 -8.52
CA ALA A 14 13.55 0.63 -8.68
C ALA A 14 14.85 1.18 -8.11
N THR A 15 15.54 0.45 -7.24
CA THR A 15 16.73 0.96 -6.55
C THR A 15 17.98 0.16 -6.87
N SER A 16 19.07 0.88 -7.19
CA SER A 16 20.42 0.32 -7.32
C SER A 16 21.25 0.46 -6.03
N ASN A 17 20.74 1.16 -5.03
CA ASN A 17 21.44 1.37 -3.77
C ASN A 17 21.40 0.12 -2.90
N ARG A 18 22.57 -0.51 -2.67
CA ARG A 18 22.69 -1.75 -1.88
C ARG A 18 22.11 -1.66 -0.46
N TYR A 19 22.20 -0.52 0.19
CA TYR A 19 21.62 -0.32 1.53
C TYR A 19 20.10 -0.29 1.49
N ALA A 20 19.52 0.38 0.49
CA ALA A 20 18.08 0.36 0.26
C ALA A 20 17.58 -1.05 -0.05
N VAL A 21 18.32 -1.80 -0.90
CA VAL A 21 17.99 -3.21 -1.20
C VAL A 21 17.97 -4.05 0.07
N VAL A 22 19.00 -3.97 0.93
CA VAL A 22 19.05 -4.73 2.18
C VAL A 22 17.89 -4.36 3.09
N THR A 23 17.57 -3.08 3.23
CA THR A 23 16.46 -2.61 4.06
C THR A 23 15.11 -3.12 3.55
N ILE A 24 14.88 -3.04 2.23
CA ILE A 24 13.64 -3.53 1.60
C ILE A 24 13.49 -5.04 1.79
N VAL A 25 14.57 -5.80 1.56
CA VAL A 25 14.57 -7.25 1.77
C VAL A 25 14.28 -7.59 3.24
N ALA A 26 14.88 -6.88 4.18
CA ALA A 26 14.63 -7.09 5.61
C ALA A 26 13.15 -6.82 5.96
N ILE A 27 12.57 -5.71 5.49
CA ILE A 27 11.14 -5.40 5.69
C ILE A 27 10.26 -6.50 5.07
N MET A 28 10.58 -6.95 3.87
CA MET A 28 9.86 -8.02 3.19
C MET A 28 9.88 -9.31 4.01
N LEU A 29 11.07 -9.75 4.45
CA LEU A 29 11.23 -10.98 5.22
C LEU A 29 10.50 -10.91 6.56
N VAL A 30 10.62 -9.81 7.30
CA VAL A 30 9.90 -9.60 8.56
C VAL A 30 8.39 -9.62 8.33
N THR A 31 7.91 -8.95 7.29
CA THR A 31 6.48 -8.93 6.95
C THR A 31 5.94 -10.33 6.66
N TRP A 32 6.63 -11.10 5.82
CA TRP A 32 6.23 -12.47 5.49
C TRP A 32 6.33 -13.40 6.70
N LEU A 33 7.37 -13.26 7.50
CA LEU A 33 7.53 -14.02 8.74
C LEU A 33 6.37 -13.76 9.71
N LEU A 34 5.98 -12.49 9.90
CA LEU A 34 4.84 -12.13 10.74
C LEU A 34 3.53 -12.71 10.20
N LEU A 35 3.28 -12.62 8.90
CA LEU A 35 2.09 -13.20 8.28
C LEU A 35 2.01 -14.72 8.48
N LEU A 36 3.14 -15.43 8.41
CA LEU A 36 3.20 -16.88 8.61
C LEU A 36 3.10 -17.30 10.07
N LEU A 37 3.67 -16.51 10.98
CA LEU A 37 3.68 -16.82 12.42
C LEU A 37 2.39 -16.42 13.13
N LEU A 38 1.69 -15.38 12.66
CA LEU A 38 0.50 -14.85 13.32
C LEU A 38 -0.56 -15.93 13.65
N PRO A 39 -0.92 -16.87 12.73
CA PRO A 39 -1.87 -17.93 13.05
C PRO A 39 -1.35 -18.91 14.11
N ARG A 40 -0.03 -19.11 14.18
CA ARG A 40 0.59 -19.98 15.20
C ARG A 40 0.58 -19.33 16.57
N LEU A 41 0.94 -18.04 16.63
CA LEU A 41 0.94 -17.25 17.87
C LEU A 41 -0.48 -17.10 18.45
N SER A 42 -1.48 -16.96 17.59
CA SER A 42 -2.88 -16.91 17.98
C SER A 42 -3.35 -18.24 18.59
N ARG A 43 -2.94 -19.39 18.02
CA ARG A 43 -3.26 -20.72 18.60
C ARG A 43 -2.60 -20.95 19.96
N LEU A 44 -1.45 -20.32 20.23
CA LEU A 44 -0.73 -20.38 21.51
C LEU A 44 -1.30 -19.39 22.54
N GLY A 45 -2.36 -18.64 22.22
CA GLY A 45 -2.96 -17.65 23.11
C GLY A 45 -2.12 -16.39 23.32
N LEU A 46 -1.04 -16.22 22.54
CA LEU A 46 -0.14 -15.06 22.65
C LEU A 46 -0.70 -13.80 21.98
N VAL A 47 -1.76 -13.94 21.16
CA VAL A 47 -2.44 -12.83 20.50
C VAL A 47 -3.91 -12.85 20.90
N PRO A 48 -4.46 -11.77 21.50
CA PRO A 48 -5.87 -11.68 21.84
C PRO A 48 -6.77 -11.79 20.60
N GLY A 49 -7.91 -12.47 20.71
CA GLY A 49 -8.88 -12.56 19.61
C GLY A 49 -8.63 -13.70 18.63
N GLY A 50 -8.34 -14.89 19.16
CA GLY A 50 -8.01 -16.09 18.43
C GLY A 50 -8.63 -16.23 17.05
N VAL A 51 -7.79 -16.33 16.03
CA VAL A 51 -8.22 -16.68 14.66
C VAL A 51 -8.71 -18.11 14.71
N SER A 52 -10.01 -18.27 14.92
CA SER A 52 -10.65 -19.55 15.21
C SER A 52 -10.62 -20.54 14.06
N ALA A 53 -10.29 -20.09 12.84
CA ALA A 53 -10.13 -20.97 11.68
C ALA A 53 -9.04 -20.48 10.74
N THR A 54 -8.09 -21.35 10.42
CA THR A 54 -7.03 -21.10 9.43
C THR A 54 -7.61 -20.69 8.06
N SER A 55 -8.77 -21.21 7.71
CA SER A 55 -9.49 -20.87 6.49
C SER A 55 -10.03 -19.44 6.47
N ALA A 56 -10.55 -18.93 7.59
CA ALA A 56 -11.00 -17.55 7.70
C ALA A 56 -9.82 -16.57 7.59
N TYR A 57 -8.71 -16.89 8.23
CA TYR A 57 -7.48 -16.11 8.14
C TYR A 57 -6.92 -16.07 6.69
N ALA A 58 -6.85 -17.24 6.04
CA ALA A 58 -6.40 -17.32 4.65
C ALA A 58 -7.31 -16.51 3.71
N ARG A 59 -8.63 -16.62 3.88
CA ARG A 59 -9.61 -15.82 3.11
C ARG A 59 -9.39 -14.30 3.33
N SER A 60 -9.18 -13.88 4.56
CA SER A 60 -8.92 -12.47 4.89
C SER A 60 -7.64 -11.97 4.23
N ILE A 61 -6.57 -12.77 4.23
CA ILE A 61 -5.31 -12.41 3.54
C ILE A 61 -5.55 -12.26 2.04
N LEU A 62 -6.29 -13.19 1.41
CA LEU A 62 -6.57 -13.13 -0.02
C LEU A 62 -7.37 -11.87 -0.38
N VAL A 63 -8.41 -11.54 0.39
CA VAL A 63 -9.21 -10.32 0.17
C VAL A 63 -8.35 -9.07 0.32
N ILE A 64 -7.52 -9.00 1.36
CA ILE A 64 -6.61 -7.87 1.59
C ILE A 64 -5.56 -7.79 0.48
N ALA A 65 -5.01 -8.92 0.03
CA ALA A 65 -4.06 -8.95 -1.07
C ALA A 65 -4.70 -8.45 -2.37
N ALA A 66 -5.91 -8.91 -2.69
CA ALA A 66 -6.65 -8.43 -3.86
C ALA A 66 -6.92 -6.92 -3.79
N TYR A 67 -7.33 -6.42 -2.63
CA TYR A 67 -7.51 -4.98 -2.41
C TYR A 67 -6.22 -4.18 -2.70
N TRP A 68 -5.08 -4.62 -2.16
CA TRP A 68 -3.82 -3.93 -2.39
C TRP A 68 -3.32 -4.06 -3.83
N CYS A 69 -3.55 -5.19 -4.50
CA CYS A 69 -3.25 -5.31 -5.92
C CYS A 69 -4.08 -4.32 -6.75
N LEU A 70 -5.38 -4.21 -6.45
CA LEU A 70 -6.27 -3.23 -7.10
C LEU A 70 -5.83 -1.78 -6.82
N ALA A 71 -5.43 -1.47 -5.59
CA ALA A 71 -4.92 -0.14 -5.23
C ALA A 71 -3.64 0.21 -6.01
N GLY A 72 -2.68 -0.70 -6.10
CA GLY A 72 -1.46 -0.51 -6.88
C GLY A 72 -1.74 -0.38 -8.37
N MET A 73 -2.66 -1.17 -8.91
CA MET A 73 -3.09 -1.08 -10.31
C MET A 73 -3.80 0.25 -10.58
N SER A 74 -4.68 0.70 -9.68
CA SER A 74 -5.36 1.99 -9.79
C SER A 74 -4.36 3.15 -9.81
N PHE A 75 -3.32 3.10 -8.97
CA PHE A 75 -2.25 4.09 -9.00
C PHE A 75 -1.47 4.04 -10.31
N ALA A 76 -1.13 2.85 -10.80
CA ALA A 76 -0.46 2.69 -12.08
C ALA A 76 -1.26 3.30 -13.24
N LEU A 77 -2.57 3.04 -13.29
CA LEU A 77 -3.47 3.62 -14.28
C LEU A 77 -3.58 5.15 -14.14
N PHE A 78 -3.62 5.66 -12.91
CA PHE A 78 -3.63 7.09 -12.64
C PHE A 78 -2.36 7.77 -13.18
N VAL A 79 -1.19 7.18 -12.95
CA VAL A 79 0.08 7.68 -13.50
C VAL A 79 0.06 7.68 -15.04
N MET A 80 -0.47 6.61 -15.66
CA MET A 80 -0.62 6.55 -17.12
C MET A 80 -1.55 7.62 -17.69
N ALA A 81 -2.56 8.03 -16.92
CA ALA A 81 -3.50 9.08 -17.31
C ALA A 81 -2.90 10.51 -17.26
N LEU A 82 -1.67 10.66 -16.74
CA LEU A 82 -0.98 11.93 -16.56
C LEU A 82 0.31 12.03 -17.41
N PRO A 83 0.25 11.91 -18.74
CA PRO A 83 1.44 11.87 -19.59
C PRO A 83 2.28 13.17 -19.53
N ALA A 84 1.67 14.28 -19.12
CA ALA A 84 2.35 15.57 -19.00
C ALA A 84 3.43 15.60 -17.90
N LEU A 85 3.45 14.63 -16.98
CA LEU A 85 4.38 14.60 -15.85
C LEU A 85 5.69 13.88 -16.15
N HIS A 86 5.92 13.43 -17.39
CA HIS A 86 7.18 12.81 -17.87
C HIS A 86 7.78 11.81 -16.86
N ILE A 87 6.94 10.93 -16.31
CA ILE A 87 7.38 9.89 -15.39
C ILE A 87 8.01 8.78 -16.22
N SER A 88 9.34 8.69 -16.20
CA SER A 88 10.11 7.70 -16.98
C SER A 88 10.07 6.27 -16.39
N VAL A 89 9.33 6.09 -15.28
CA VAL A 89 9.21 4.80 -14.58
C VAL A 89 8.03 4.01 -15.16
N SER A 90 8.23 2.71 -15.32
CA SER A 90 7.13 1.81 -15.70
C SER A 90 5.94 1.94 -14.73
N PRO A 91 4.69 2.06 -15.23
CA PRO A 91 3.49 2.19 -14.39
C PRO A 91 3.36 1.08 -13.34
N VAL A 92 3.78 -0.14 -13.68
CA VAL A 92 3.76 -1.28 -12.76
C VAL A 92 4.74 -1.06 -11.60
N ILE A 93 5.94 -0.56 -11.89
CA ILE A 93 6.93 -0.22 -10.85
C ILE A 93 6.41 0.94 -10.00
N ALA A 94 5.82 1.96 -10.60
CA ALA A 94 5.20 3.08 -9.88
C ALA A 94 4.11 2.60 -8.91
N GLY A 95 3.21 1.71 -9.35
CA GLY A 95 2.21 1.06 -8.49
C GLY A 95 2.82 0.29 -7.33
N GLY A 96 3.89 -0.46 -7.58
CA GLY A 96 4.61 -1.20 -6.53
C GLY A 96 5.30 -0.29 -5.51
N ILE A 97 5.94 0.80 -5.99
CA ILE A 97 6.55 1.81 -5.11
C ILE A 97 5.48 2.49 -4.25
N TYR A 98 4.33 2.81 -4.83
CA TYR A 98 3.19 3.36 -4.09
C TYR A 98 2.77 2.43 -2.95
N LEU A 99 2.58 1.13 -3.23
CA LEU A 99 2.22 0.14 -2.21
C LEU A 99 3.25 0.04 -1.09
N PHE A 100 4.53 0.00 -1.45
CA PHE A 100 5.61 -0.06 -0.49
C PHE A 100 5.65 1.19 0.39
N SER A 101 5.62 2.37 -0.22
CA SER A 101 5.67 3.66 0.47
C SER A 101 4.48 3.86 1.42
N TRP A 102 3.29 3.43 0.99
CA TRP A 102 2.10 3.42 1.83
C TRP A 102 2.26 2.48 3.01
N GLY A 103 2.76 1.29 2.77
CA GLY A 103 3.02 0.30 3.82
C GLY A 103 4.02 0.81 4.87
N VAL A 104 5.10 1.47 4.45
CA VAL A 104 6.06 2.13 5.36
C VAL A 104 5.39 3.29 6.09
N GLY A 105 4.58 4.09 5.40
CA GLY A 105 3.81 5.17 6.00
C GLY A 105 2.89 4.71 7.13
N TYR A 106 2.26 3.54 7.00
CA TYR A 106 1.46 2.95 8.09
C TYR A 106 2.26 2.54 9.32
N LEU A 107 3.54 2.22 9.18
CA LEU A 107 4.41 1.92 10.32
C LEU A 107 4.84 3.19 11.06
N ALA A 108 4.74 4.35 10.42
CA ALA A 108 5.09 5.64 10.99
C ALA A 108 3.95 6.16 11.89
N ILE A 109 3.89 5.67 13.14
CA ILE A 109 2.81 5.98 14.11
C ILE A 109 2.68 7.49 14.35
N PHE A 110 3.76 8.26 14.19
CA PHE A 110 3.80 9.71 14.37
C PHE A 110 3.22 10.50 13.17
N ALA A 111 3.05 9.87 12.02
CA ALA A 111 2.57 10.51 10.80
C ALA A 111 1.12 10.07 10.50
N PRO A 112 0.11 10.95 10.66
CA PRO A 112 -1.28 10.60 10.36
C PRO A 112 -1.39 10.10 8.92
N GLN A 113 -1.88 8.87 8.73
CA GLN A 113 -2.00 8.21 7.42
C GLN A 113 -0.68 8.15 6.62
N GLY A 114 0.49 8.22 7.30
CA GLY A 114 1.79 8.20 6.65
C GLY A 114 2.12 9.44 5.80
N LEU A 115 1.42 10.57 6.05
CA LEU A 115 1.69 11.84 5.34
C LEU A 115 3.14 12.28 5.55
N GLY A 116 3.81 12.65 4.48
CA GLY A 116 5.23 13.00 4.45
C GLY A 116 6.17 11.79 4.35
N VAL A 117 5.86 10.69 5.05
CA VAL A 117 6.69 9.48 5.05
C VAL A 117 6.58 8.73 3.72
N ALA A 118 5.38 8.52 3.22
CA ALA A 118 5.16 7.83 1.94
C ALA A 118 5.76 8.64 0.77
N GLU A 119 5.65 9.96 0.79
CA GLU A 119 6.24 10.87 -0.20
C GLU A 119 7.77 10.82 -0.14
N ALA A 120 8.36 10.85 1.06
CA ALA A 120 9.80 10.75 1.25
C ALA A 120 10.34 9.40 0.76
N VAL A 121 9.69 8.29 1.11
CA VAL A 121 10.08 6.94 0.67
C VAL A 121 9.96 6.81 -0.84
N SER A 122 8.87 7.30 -1.44
CA SER A 122 8.71 7.30 -2.89
C SER A 122 9.79 8.13 -3.58
N GLY A 123 10.11 9.31 -3.03
CA GLY A 123 11.18 10.17 -3.53
C GLY A 123 12.56 9.50 -3.45
N MET A 124 12.86 8.79 -2.37
CA MET A 124 14.12 8.05 -2.23
C MET A 124 14.24 6.88 -3.22
N LEU A 125 13.13 6.17 -3.50
CA LEU A 125 13.12 5.03 -4.41
C LEU A 125 13.19 5.46 -5.88
N LEU A 126 12.54 6.58 -6.22
CA LEU A 126 12.50 7.13 -7.56
C LEU A 126 13.63 8.12 -7.85
N GLY A 127 14.54 8.34 -6.88
CA GLY A 127 15.56 9.38 -6.88
C GLY A 127 16.22 9.62 -8.23
N GLY A 128 16.02 10.82 -8.78
CA GLY A 128 16.56 11.27 -10.05
C GLY A 128 15.79 10.84 -11.30
N GLN A 129 14.79 9.96 -11.19
CA GLN A 129 13.96 9.53 -12.33
C GLN A 129 12.69 10.38 -12.50
N VAL A 130 12.28 11.08 -11.44
CA VAL A 130 11.09 11.93 -11.42
C VAL A 130 11.40 13.19 -10.63
N ASP A 131 10.95 14.33 -11.14
CA ASP A 131 11.00 15.57 -10.38
C ASP A 131 10.16 15.47 -9.09
N LEU A 132 10.73 15.94 -7.98
CA LEU A 132 10.10 15.83 -6.66
C LEU A 132 8.74 16.55 -6.61
N GLY A 133 8.62 17.70 -7.27
CA GLY A 133 7.35 18.44 -7.34
C GLY A 133 6.28 17.63 -8.05
N SER A 134 6.60 17.06 -9.21
CA SER A 134 5.70 16.18 -9.98
C SER A 134 5.30 14.95 -9.18
N LEU A 135 6.23 14.34 -8.47
CA LEU A 135 5.96 13.18 -7.61
C LEU A 135 4.96 13.51 -6.49
N ILE A 136 5.18 14.62 -5.80
CA ILE A 136 4.27 15.09 -4.72
C ILE A 136 2.87 15.34 -5.28
N VAL A 137 2.76 16.02 -6.42
CA VAL A 137 1.47 16.30 -7.08
C VAL A 137 0.74 15.00 -7.42
N VAL A 138 1.44 14.01 -7.95
CA VAL A 138 0.84 12.70 -8.29
C VAL A 138 0.36 11.98 -7.03
N LEU A 139 1.19 11.90 -6.01
CA LEU A 139 0.83 11.19 -4.77
C LEU A 139 -0.34 11.86 -4.04
N LEU A 140 -0.31 13.18 -3.90
CA LEU A 140 -1.41 13.93 -3.28
C LEU A 140 -2.67 13.92 -4.14
N GLY A 141 -2.54 14.05 -5.47
CA GLY A 141 -3.66 13.96 -6.39
C GLY A 141 -4.36 12.62 -6.34
N PHE A 142 -3.59 11.52 -6.29
CA PHE A 142 -4.17 10.19 -6.13
C PHE A 142 -4.85 9.99 -4.77
N ARG A 143 -4.26 10.50 -3.68
CA ARG A 143 -4.90 10.48 -2.35
C ARG A 143 -6.23 11.23 -2.33
N LEU A 144 -6.27 12.40 -2.97
CA LEU A 144 -7.50 13.17 -3.09
C LEU A 144 -8.55 12.40 -3.89
N LEU A 145 -8.16 11.77 -5.00
CA LEU A 145 -9.06 10.92 -5.79
C LEU A 145 -9.63 9.77 -4.95
N MET A 146 -8.80 9.09 -4.17
CA MET A 146 -9.24 8.01 -3.27
C MET A 146 -10.19 8.53 -2.20
N ALA A 147 -9.90 9.67 -1.57
CA ALA A 147 -10.79 10.29 -0.58
C ALA A 147 -12.17 10.64 -1.18
N VAL A 148 -12.21 11.17 -2.39
CA VAL A 148 -13.46 11.43 -3.10
C VAL A 148 -14.22 10.14 -3.39
N ALA A 149 -13.53 9.08 -3.82
CA ALA A 149 -14.13 7.77 -4.06
C ALA A 149 -14.72 7.16 -2.77
N ASP A 150 -14.02 7.29 -1.64
CA ASP A 150 -14.50 6.82 -0.33
C ASP A 150 -15.77 7.57 0.11
N ILE A 151 -15.78 8.90 -0.04
CA ILE A 151 -16.95 9.73 0.26
C ILE A 151 -18.13 9.34 -0.65
N ALA A 152 -17.90 9.18 -1.95
CA ALA A 152 -18.92 8.77 -2.90
C ALA A 152 -19.50 7.40 -2.55
N THR A 153 -18.65 6.44 -2.22
CA THR A 153 -19.05 5.09 -1.80
C THR A 153 -19.89 5.14 -0.52
N TRP A 154 -19.47 5.93 0.46
CA TRP A 154 -20.23 6.13 1.69
C TRP A 154 -21.59 6.76 1.44
N LEU A 155 -21.68 7.78 0.58
CA LEU A 155 -22.93 8.41 0.20
C LEU A 155 -23.87 7.43 -0.49
N ILE A 156 -23.39 6.69 -1.49
CA ILE A 156 -24.18 5.68 -2.19
C ILE A 156 -24.71 4.63 -1.21
N TYR A 157 -23.82 4.11 -0.36
CA TYR A 157 -24.22 3.15 0.67
C TYR A 157 -25.30 3.71 1.60
N SER A 158 -25.10 4.93 2.10
CA SER A 158 -26.06 5.57 3.02
C SER A 158 -27.42 5.82 2.38
N LEU A 159 -27.47 6.17 1.09
CA LEU A 159 -28.72 6.40 0.36
C LEU A 159 -29.47 5.09 0.05
N VAL A 160 -28.73 4.06 -0.35
CA VAL A 160 -29.33 2.76 -0.73
C VAL A 160 -29.83 1.99 0.49
N PHE A 161 -29.04 1.94 1.56
CA PHE A 161 -29.35 1.10 2.72
C PHE A 161 -30.04 1.83 3.86
N ARG A 162 -30.15 3.17 3.83
CA ARG A 162 -30.90 3.94 4.83
C ARG A 162 -32.40 3.58 4.84
N LYS A 163 -32.97 3.14 3.72
CA LYS A 163 -34.38 2.71 3.61
C LYS A 163 -34.63 1.30 4.15
N ALA A 164 -33.61 0.53 4.47
CA ALA A 164 -33.73 -0.86 4.89
C ALA A 164 -33.67 -1.07 6.42
N ARG A 165 -33.70 0.00 7.21
CA ARG A 165 -33.84 -0.11 8.67
C ARG A 165 -35.33 0.06 9.01
N PRO A 166 -35.97 -1.01 9.58
CA PRO A 166 -37.34 -0.93 10.11
C PRO A 166 -37.41 0.04 11.29
#